data_d5362a755ac974d2169ba4fdd612085a
#
_entry.id   d5362a755ac974d2169ba4fdd612085a
#
_cell.length_a   1.000
_cell.length_b   1.000
_cell.length_c   1.000
_cell.angle_alpha   90.00
_cell.angle_beta   90.00
_cell.angle_gamma   90.00
#
_symmetry.space_group_name_H-M   'P 1'
#
loop_
_entity.id
_entity.type
_entity.pdbx_description
1 polymer ?
#
loop_
_entity_poly.entity_id
_entity_poly.type
_entity_poly.pdbx_seq_one_letter_code
_entity_poly.pdbx_strand_id
1 'polypeptide(L)'
;MAFDDAFRVTFHTQQVGDVEVFYREVGRKDAPVLLLLHGFPTSSHMFRTLMPLLASQYRLIAPDLPGFGNTKAPPRGQFEYSFENLYKVIEGFTEALQLNQYALYIFDYGAPTGLRLAAANPEKVTAIITQNGNAYLEGFSDQWDPWQAYWRDPSAANREACRPSLSPETIRDWQYGTGADPEKLAPDGYNLDILYMARPGAEEIQLDLILDYRSNVAAYPAFQAYLRKHQPPLLAVWGMHDPAFIPPGAQAYLKDVPNAEVHLLDAGHFTLETHAPEVADYIREFLSRKLSV
;
A
#
# COMPACT_ATOMS: atom_id res chain seq x y z
N MET A 1 1.69 -32.81 15.02
CA MET A 1 0.96 -32.30 13.88
C MET A 1 2.00 -31.87 12.83
N ALA A 2 1.95 -32.42 11.64
CA ALA A 2 2.78 -31.93 10.55
C ALA A 2 2.29 -30.50 10.22
N PHE A 3 3.20 -29.55 10.17
CA PHE A 3 2.90 -28.20 9.66
C PHE A 3 2.49 -28.35 8.20
N ASP A 4 1.33 -27.87 7.83
CA ASP A 4 0.93 -27.79 6.43
C ASP A 4 1.74 -26.68 5.77
N ASP A 5 2.64 -27.03 4.86
CA ASP A 5 3.53 -26.09 4.17
C ASP A 5 2.76 -25.00 3.40
N ALA A 6 1.46 -25.21 3.10
CA ALA A 6 0.60 -24.22 2.47
C ALA A 6 0.43 -22.94 3.32
N PHE A 7 0.63 -23.01 4.64
CA PHE A 7 0.49 -21.87 5.54
C PHE A 7 1.82 -21.22 5.94
N ARG A 8 2.91 -21.65 5.32
CA ARG A 8 4.21 -21.04 5.47
C ARG A 8 4.40 -19.93 4.45
N VAL A 9 4.79 -18.73 4.91
CA VAL A 9 5.17 -17.64 4.01
C VAL A 9 6.42 -18.03 3.24
N THR A 10 6.35 -17.94 1.93
CA THR A 10 7.45 -18.20 0.99
C THR A 10 7.86 -16.92 0.28
N PHE A 11 9.09 -16.90 -0.26
CA PHE A 11 9.71 -15.72 -0.84
C PHE A 11 10.14 -16.04 -2.26
N HIS A 12 9.78 -15.16 -3.19
CA HIS A 12 9.97 -15.40 -4.62
C HIS A 12 10.40 -14.13 -5.34
N THR A 13 10.85 -14.29 -6.58
CA THR A 13 11.02 -13.18 -7.51
C THR A 13 10.29 -13.48 -8.81
N GLN A 14 9.83 -12.43 -9.48
CA GLN A 14 9.19 -12.48 -10.79
C GLN A 14 9.77 -11.40 -11.68
N GLN A 15 10.29 -11.78 -12.86
CA GLN A 15 10.77 -10.82 -13.84
C GLN A 15 9.59 -10.14 -14.55
N VAL A 16 9.61 -8.81 -14.60
CA VAL A 16 8.66 -7.96 -15.33
C VAL A 16 9.45 -6.91 -16.10
N GLY A 17 9.63 -7.08 -17.39
CA GLY A 17 10.56 -6.25 -18.16
C GLY A 17 11.95 -6.28 -17.53
N ASP A 18 12.51 -5.10 -17.24
CA ASP A 18 13.83 -4.94 -16.61
C ASP A 18 13.78 -4.94 -15.07
N VAL A 19 12.61 -5.19 -14.46
CA VAL A 19 12.42 -5.20 -13.01
C VAL A 19 12.27 -6.64 -12.51
N GLU A 20 13.10 -7.05 -11.54
CA GLU A 20 12.94 -8.29 -10.79
C GLU A 20 12.11 -8.00 -9.53
N VAL A 21 10.80 -8.27 -9.59
CA VAL A 21 9.86 -8.01 -8.48
C VAL A 21 10.02 -9.11 -7.43
N PHE A 22 10.44 -8.74 -6.23
CA PHE A 22 10.37 -9.61 -5.06
C PHE A 22 8.97 -9.64 -4.50
N TYR A 23 8.50 -10.83 -4.04
CA TYR A 23 7.21 -10.93 -3.37
C TYR A 23 7.17 -12.03 -2.32
N ARG A 24 6.27 -11.87 -1.36
CA ARG A 24 5.89 -12.87 -0.37
C ARG A 24 4.61 -13.54 -0.81
N GLU A 25 4.50 -14.84 -0.53
CA GLU A 25 3.31 -15.62 -0.84
C GLU A 25 2.99 -16.59 0.27
N VAL A 26 1.69 -16.78 0.56
CA VAL A 26 1.19 -17.78 1.50
C VAL A 26 -0.25 -18.17 1.12
N GLY A 27 -0.68 -19.34 1.52
CA GLY A 27 -2.02 -19.88 1.29
C GLY A 27 -2.07 -20.83 0.09
N ARG A 28 -3.20 -21.53 -0.03
CA ARG A 28 -3.41 -22.52 -1.08
C ARG A 28 -3.48 -21.85 -2.45
N LYS A 29 -2.90 -22.47 -3.46
CA LYS A 29 -2.87 -21.93 -4.85
C LYS A 29 -4.26 -21.78 -5.48
N ASP A 30 -5.23 -22.57 -5.05
CA ASP A 30 -6.62 -22.58 -5.52
C ASP A 30 -7.55 -21.68 -4.68
N ALA A 31 -7.06 -21.06 -3.62
CA ALA A 31 -7.82 -20.14 -2.79
C ALA A 31 -7.99 -18.76 -3.48
N PRO A 32 -9.05 -17.98 -3.13
CA PRO A 32 -9.22 -16.62 -3.61
C PRO A 32 -7.98 -15.76 -3.32
N VAL A 33 -7.54 -14.98 -4.31
CA VAL A 33 -6.33 -14.18 -4.21
C VAL A 33 -6.60 -12.85 -3.50
N LEU A 34 -5.72 -12.51 -2.55
CA LEU A 34 -5.61 -11.18 -1.96
C LEU A 34 -4.22 -10.60 -2.31
N LEU A 35 -4.21 -9.60 -3.18
CA LEU A 35 -3.00 -8.88 -3.59
C LEU A 35 -2.77 -7.70 -2.65
N LEU A 36 -1.62 -7.70 -1.95
CA LEU A 36 -1.29 -6.75 -0.90
C LEU A 36 -0.26 -5.74 -1.40
N LEU A 37 -0.65 -4.49 -1.56
CA LEU A 37 0.20 -3.40 -2.03
C LEU A 37 0.56 -2.46 -0.89
N HIS A 38 1.85 -2.46 -0.54
CA HIS A 38 2.43 -1.59 0.49
C HIS A 38 2.67 -0.16 -0.03
N GLY A 39 3.14 0.71 0.86
CA GLY A 39 3.52 2.07 0.51
C GLY A 39 4.86 2.51 1.09
N PHE A 40 5.01 3.81 1.27
CA PHE A 40 6.20 4.45 1.80
C PHE A 40 6.22 4.42 3.35
N PRO A 41 7.38 4.22 3.97
CA PRO A 41 8.69 3.86 3.40
C PRO A 41 8.94 2.35 3.38
N THR A 42 7.89 1.55 3.55
CA THR A 42 7.95 0.13 3.88
C THR A 42 8.07 -0.79 2.65
N SER A 43 7.80 -2.06 2.84
CA SER A 43 7.83 -3.13 1.85
C SER A 43 6.77 -4.17 2.18
N SER A 44 6.71 -5.28 1.45
CA SER A 44 5.85 -6.43 1.80
C SER A 44 6.08 -6.97 3.22
N HIS A 45 7.16 -6.54 3.90
CA HIS A 45 7.43 -6.89 5.30
C HIS A 45 6.32 -6.40 6.25
N MET A 46 5.65 -5.30 5.95
CA MET A 46 4.53 -4.81 6.75
C MET A 46 3.40 -5.81 6.91
N PHE A 47 3.26 -6.73 5.94
CA PHE A 47 2.21 -7.76 5.97
C PHE A 47 2.60 -9.04 6.72
N ARG A 48 3.80 -9.09 7.34
CA ARG A 48 4.34 -10.28 8.00
C ARG A 48 3.42 -10.89 9.06
N THR A 49 2.68 -10.06 9.77
CA THR A 49 1.72 -10.50 10.80
C THR A 49 0.35 -10.81 10.20
N LEU A 50 -0.12 -10.03 9.21
CA LEU A 50 -1.43 -10.21 8.59
C LEU A 50 -1.51 -11.48 7.74
N MET A 51 -0.47 -11.76 6.95
CA MET A 51 -0.47 -12.88 6.01
C MET A 51 -0.75 -14.24 6.67
N PRO A 52 -0.10 -14.62 7.77
CA PRO A 52 -0.40 -15.90 8.45
C PRO A 52 -1.84 -15.97 9.00
N LEU A 53 -2.41 -14.84 9.43
CA LEU A 53 -3.77 -14.79 9.97
C LEU A 53 -4.85 -15.12 8.94
N LEU A 54 -4.59 -14.83 7.66
CA LEU A 54 -5.56 -15.00 6.56
C LEU A 54 -5.25 -16.22 5.66
N ALA A 55 -4.09 -16.86 5.84
CA ALA A 55 -3.57 -17.90 4.94
C ALA A 55 -4.48 -19.12 4.79
N SER A 56 -5.31 -19.44 5.80
CA SER A 56 -6.22 -20.59 5.77
C SER A 56 -7.39 -20.43 4.78
N GLN A 57 -7.70 -19.19 4.41
CA GLN A 57 -8.86 -18.86 3.57
C GLN A 57 -8.48 -18.24 2.22
N TYR A 58 -7.32 -17.56 2.16
CA TYR A 58 -6.90 -16.80 0.99
C TYR A 58 -5.48 -17.16 0.56
N ARG A 59 -5.22 -16.98 -0.73
CA ARG A 59 -3.88 -16.92 -1.28
C ARG A 59 -3.42 -15.47 -1.24
N LEU A 60 -2.47 -15.15 -0.37
CA LEU A 60 -1.96 -13.79 -0.20
C LEU A 60 -0.66 -13.62 -0.97
N ILE A 61 -0.58 -12.56 -1.76
CA ILE A 61 0.58 -12.21 -2.58
C ILE A 61 0.93 -10.76 -2.29
N ALA A 62 2.14 -10.51 -1.83
CA ALA A 62 2.62 -9.19 -1.43
C ALA A 62 3.91 -8.85 -2.17
N PRO A 63 3.87 -8.15 -3.32
CA PRO A 63 5.06 -7.67 -4.00
C PRO A 63 5.67 -6.47 -3.29
N ASP A 64 7.01 -6.32 -3.40
CA ASP A 64 7.69 -5.07 -3.12
C ASP A 64 7.63 -4.18 -4.37
N LEU A 65 7.19 -2.92 -4.22
CA LEU A 65 7.14 -1.95 -5.31
C LEU A 65 8.56 -1.59 -5.80
N PRO A 66 8.76 -1.19 -7.06
CA PRO A 66 10.05 -0.67 -7.53
C PRO A 66 10.55 0.50 -6.67
N GLY A 67 11.81 0.42 -6.24
CA GLY A 67 12.41 1.39 -5.33
C GLY A 67 12.23 1.06 -3.83
N PHE A 68 11.60 -0.07 -3.52
CA PHE A 68 11.33 -0.52 -2.15
C PHE A 68 11.81 -1.96 -1.91
N GLY A 69 12.01 -2.29 -0.65
CA GLY A 69 12.24 -3.65 -0.19
C GLY A 69 13.36 -4.38 -0.90
N ASN A 70 13.06 -5.55 -1.45
CA ASN A 70 14.00 -6.42 -2.16
C ASN A 70 13.76 -6.46 -3.68
N THR A 71 12.82 -5.70 -4.22
CA THR A 71 12.64 -5.56 -5.66
C THR A 71 13.86 -4.86 -6.27
N LYS A 72 14.39 -5.43 -7.35
CA LYS A 72 15.50 -4.87 -8.11
C LYS A 72 14.97 -4.20 -9.37
N ALA A 73 15.09 -2.90 -9.43
CA ALA A 73 14.78 -2.10 -10.60
C ALA A 73 16.04 -1.37 -11.09
N PRO A 74 16.11 -0.98 -12.38
CA PRO A 74 17.23 -0.21 -12.87
C PRO A 74 17.40 1.11 -12.12
N PRO A 75 18.63 1.68 -12.06
CA PRO A 75 18.89 2.91 -11.34
C PRO A 75 18.14 4.10 -11.98
N ARG A 76 18.02 5.20 -11.21
CA ARG A 76 17.55 6.50 -11.72
C ARG A 76 18.27 6.86 -13.03
N GLY A 77 17.51 7.39 -14.00
CA GLY A 77 18.00 7.69 -15.34
C GLY A 77 17.87 6.54 -16.35
N GLN A 78 17.72 5.30 -15.87
CA GLN A 78 17.36 4.14 -16.72
C GLN A 78 15.92 3.67 -16.45
N PHE A 79 15.42 3.87 -15.25
CA PHE A 79 14.03 3.66 -14.86
C PHE A 79 13.47 4.96 -14.29
N GLU A 80 12.30 5.37 -14.77
CA GLU A 80 11.57 6.51 -14.23
C GLU A 80 10.72 6.04 -13.04
N TYR A 81 11.10 6.47 -11.84
CA TYR A 81 10.34 6.19 -10.63
C TYR A 81 9.13 7.14 -10.55
N SER A 82 8.01 6.70 -11.12
CA SER A 82 6.72 7.40 -11.14
C SER A 82 5.60 6.42 -10.77
N PHE A 83 4.46 6.90 -10.27
CA PHE A 83 3.33 6.04 -9.92
C PHE A 83 2.74 5.32 -11.12
N GLU A 84 2.84 5.91 -12.30
CA GLU A 84 2.47 5.26 -13.55
C GLU A 84 3.34 4.02 -13.82
N ASN A 85 4.66 4.13 -13.62
CA ASN A 85 5.56 3.00 -13.84
C ASN A 85 5.49 1.98 -12.69
N LEU A 86 5.26 2.39 -11.45
CA LEU A 86 4.95 1.47 -10.36
C LEU A 86 3.73 0.61 -10.71
N TYR A 87 2.65 1.25 -11.16
CA TYR A 87 1.43 0.58 -11.61
C TYR A 87 1.71 -0.41 -12.75
N LYS A 88 2.43 0.00 -13.81
CA LYS A 88 2.73 -0.87 -14.95
C LYS A 88 3.54 -2.12 -14.55
N VAL A 89 4.48 -1.96 -13.63
CA VAL A 89 5.24 -3.11 -13.11
C VAL A 89 4.31 -4.05 -12.35
N ILE A 90 3.40 -3.54 -11.51
CA ILE A 90 2.45 -4.38 -10.77
C ILE A 90 1.42 -5.02 -11.72
N GLU A 91 0.97 -4.32 -12.74
CA GLU A 91 0.10 -4.91 -13.79
C GLU A 91 0.81 -6.08 -14.48
N GLY A 92 2.03 -5.88 -15.01
CA GLY A 92 2.83 -6.95 -15.61
C GLY A 92 3.14 -8.09 -14.63
N PHE A 93 3.31 -7.80 -13.34
CA PHE A 93 3.48 -8.80 -12.30
C PHE A 93 2.21 -9.67 -12.14
N THR A 94 1.02 -9.06 -12.10
CA THR A 94 -0.24 -9.82 -12.02
C THR A 94 -0.46 -10.69 -13.25
N GLU A 95 -0.10 -10.20 -14.44
CA GLU A 95 -0.16 -10.96 -15.70
C GLU A 95 0.81 -12.14 -15.70
N ALA A 96 2.05 -11.91 -15.30
CA ALA A 96 3.07 -12.96 -15.25
C ALA A 96 2.72 -14.09 -14.27
N LEU A 97 2.04 -13.77 -13.17
CA LEU A 97 1.51 -14.75 -12.21
C LEU A 97 0.12 -15.30 -12.59
N GLN A 98 -0.44 -14.87 -13.74
CA GLN A 98 -1.77 -15.28 -14.22
C GLN A 98 -2.89 -15.05 -13.20
N LEU A 99 -2.84 -13.90 -12.50
CA LEU A 99 -3.87 -13.52 -11.55
C LEU A 99 -5.08 -12.95 -12.30
N ASN A 100 -6.07 -13.78 -12.56
CA ASN A 100 -7.25 -13.41 -13.34
C ASN A 100 -8.28 -12.64 -12.52
N GLN A 101 -8.37 -12.94 -11.23
CA GLN A 101 -9.23 -12.24 -10.26
C GLN A 101 -8.53 -12.14 -8.91
N TYR A 102 -8.66 -11.00 -8.24
CA TYR A 102 -8.08 -10.75 -6.92
C TYR A 102 -8.84 -9.66 -6.17
N ALA A 103 -8.90 -9.78 -4.86
CA ALA A 103 -9.17 -8.63 -4.00
C ALA A 103 -7.87 -7.84 -3.83
N LEU A 104 -7.98 -6.52 -3.74
CA LEU A 104 -6.86 -5.62 -3.49
C LEU A 104 -6.83 -5.21 -2.01
N TYR A 105 -5.67 -5.30 -1.39
CA TYR A 105 -5.34 -4.55 -0.18
C TYR A 105 -4.38 -3.44 -0.57
N ILE A 106 -4.76 -2.20 -0.32
CA ILE A 106 -4.01 -1.01 -0.72
C ILE A 106 -3.68 -0.14 0.50
N PHE A 107 -2.40 0.19 0.64
CA PHE A 107 -1.88 1.02 1.73
C PHE A 107 -1.00 2.12 1.17
N ASP A 108 -1.18 3.37 1.61
CA ASP A 108 -0.33 4.52 1.27
C ASP A 108 -0.05 4.62 -0.25
N TYR A 109 1.20 4.49 -0.74
CA TYR A 109 1.55 4.46 -2.17
C TYR A 109 0.95 3.26 -2.92
N GLY A 110 0.62 2.20 -2.21
CA GLY A 110 -0.14 1.08 -2.77
C GLY A 110 -1.56 1.48 -3.18
N ALA A 111 -2.14 2.55 -2.60
CA ALA A 111 -3.47 3.00 -2.98
C ALA A 111 -3.51 3.59 -4.40
N PRO A 112 -2.73 4.61 -4.77
CA PRO A 112 -2.73 5.11 -6.14
C PRO A 112 -2.24 4.06 -7.16
N THR A 113 -1.36 3.13 -6.76
CA THR A 113 -0.92 2.02 -7.61
C THR A 113 -2.07 1.03 -7.85
N GLY A 114 -2.74 0.58 -6.79
CA GLY A 114 -3.85 -0.37 -6.87
C GLY A 114 -5.10 0.22 -7.51
N LEU A 115 -5.38 1.51 -7.32
CA LEU A 115 -6.51 2.18 -7.96
C LEU A 115 -6.29 2.38 -9.46
N ARG A 116 -5.05 2.61 -9.94
CA ARG A 116 -4.72 2.56 -11.37
C ARG A 116 -4.97 1.15 -11.93
N LEU A 117 -4.48 0.13 -11.23
CA LEU A 117 -4.68 -1.27 -11.63
C LEU A 117 -6.17 -1.62 -11.70
N ALA A 118 -6.96 -1.19 -10.71
CA ALA A 118 -8.41 -1.42 -10.66
C ALA A 118 -9.15 -0.67 -11.78
N ALA A 119 -8.78 0.57 -12.05
CA ALA A 119 -9.41 1.37 -13.11
C ALA A 119 -9.10 0.82 -14.51
N ALA A 120 -7.90 0.27 -14.71
CA ALA A 120 -7.49 -0.34 -15.98
C ALA A 120 -8.09 -1.74 -16.19
N ASN A 121 -8.30 -2.52 -15.13
CA ASN A 121 -8.75 -3.91 -15.19
C ASN A 121 -9.93 -4.15 -14.21
N PRO A 122 -11.05 -3.46 -14.37
CA PRO A 122 -12.15 -3.49 -13.38
C PRO A 122 -12.76 -4.89 -13.19
N GLU A 123 -12.72 -5.74 -14.22
CA GLU A 123 -13.23 -7.10 -14.16
C GLU A 123 -12.36 -8.06 -13.35
N LYS A 124 -11.10 -7.72 -13.11
CA LYS A 124 -10.18 -8.51 -12.29
C LYS A 124 -10.31 -8.24 -10.80
N VAL A 125 -10.84 -7.07 -10.41
CA VAL A 125 -10.90 -6.64 -9.01
C VAL A 125 -12.21 -7.05 -8.37
N THR A 126 -12.16 -8.00 -7.45
CA THR A 126 -13.33 -8.57 -6.77
C THR A 126 -13.75 -7.78 -5.52
N ALA A 127 -12.82 -7.12 -4.86
CA ALA A 127 -13.05 -6.24 -3.71
C ALA A 127 -11.83 -5.33 -3.48
N ILE A 128 -12.02 -4.26 -2.74
CA ILE A 128 -10.95 -3.35 -2.30
C ILE A 128 -10.96 -3.24 -0.78
N ILE A 129 -9.83 -3.52 -0.15
CA ILE A 129 -9.53 -3.20 1.23
C ILE A 129 -8.53 -2.05 1.20
N THR A 130 -8.86 -0.91 1.80
CA THR A 130 -7.95 0.24 1.89
C THR A 130 -7.60 0.51 3.34
N GLN A 131 -6.30 0.47 3.64
CA GLN A 131 -5.76 0.88 4.93
C GLN A 131 -4.99 2.19 4.73
N ASN A 132 -5.48 3.29 5.29
CA ASN A 132 -4.84 4.61 5.18
C ASN A 132 -4.39 4.94 3.74
N GLY A 133 -5.14 4.41 2.76
CA GLY A 133 -4.90 4.57 1.32
C GLY A 133 -5.83 5.62 0.75
N ASN A 134 -5.29 6.79 0.41
CA ASN A 134 -6.08 7.97 0.08
C ASN A 134 -6.39 8.08 -1.42
N ALA A 135 -7.62 8.55 -1.74
CA ALA A 135 -8.10 8.85 -3.08
C ALA A 135 -8.91 10.17 -3.14
N TYR A 136 -8.83 10.99 -2.09
CA TYR A 136 -9.62 12.20 -1.91
C TYR A 136 -8.79 13.32 -1.29
N LEU A 137 -9.09 14.58 -1.67
CA LEU A 137 -8.38 15.74 -1.12
C LEU A 137 -8.61 15.89 0.39
N GLU A 138 -9.77 15.47 0.88
CA GLU A 138 -10.16 15.51 2.28
C GLU A 138 -9.29 14.65 3.20
N GLY A 139 -8.56 13.71 2.62
CA GLY A 139 -7.68 12.83 3.39
C GLY A 139 -6.30 13.41 3.68
N PHE A 140 -5.93 14.55 3.08
CA PHE A 140 -4.64 15.17 3.38
C PHE A 140 -4.69 15.97 4.69
N SER A 141 -3.62 15.83 5.49
CA SER A 141 -3.35 16.72 6.63
C SER A 141 -2.48 17.91 6.19
N ASP A 142 -2.31 18.89 7.10
CA ASP A 142 -1.42 20.03 6.87
C ASP A 142 0.06 19.61 6.78
N GLN A 143 0.39 18.39 7.19
CA GLN A 143 1.77 17.85 7.08
C GLN A 143 2.22 17.67 5.62
N TRP A 144 1.30 17.71 4.66
CA TRP A 144 1.59 17.64 3.23
C TRP A 144 2.07 18.97 2.63
N ASP A 145 2.03 20.08 3.38
CA ASP A 145 2.38 21.41 2.86
C ASP A 145 3.76 21.48 2.17
N PRO A 146 4.86 20.92 2.73
CA PRO A 146 6.16 20.92 2.07
C PRO A 146 6.15 20.14 0.74
N TRP A 147 5.45 19.00 0.70
CA TRP A 147 5.32 18.19 -0.51
C TRP A 147 4.48 18.91 -1.56
N GLN A 148 3.38 19.52 -1.16
CA GLN A 148 2.56 20.34 -2.05
C GLN A 148 3.31 21.58 -2.58
N ALA A 149 4.18 22.18 -1.78
CA ALA A 149 5.05 23.25 -2.25
C ALA A 149 6.00 22.74 -3.34
N TYR A 150 6.60 21.56 -3.15
CA TYR A 150 7.45 20.91 -4.15
C TYR A 150 6.68 20.53 -5.43
N TRP A 151 5.40 20.12 -5.32
CA TRP A 151 4.56 19.84 -6.49
C TRP A 151 4.29 21.09 -7.33
N ARG A 152 4.10 22.27 -6.69
CA ARG A 152 3.85 23.53 -7.36
C ARG A 152 5.09 24.14 -8.00
N ASP A 153 6.21 24.01 -7.30
CA ASP A 153 7.52 24.50 -7.74
C ASP A 153 8.58 23.41 -7.53
N PRO A 154 8.95 22.66 -8.58
CA PRO A 154 9.91 21.56 -8.50
C PRO A 154 11.38 22.06 -8.47
N SER A 155 11.63 23.15 -7.72
CA SER A 155 12.97 23.67 -7.51
C SER A 155 13.83 22.78 -6.63
N ALA A 156 15.16 22.91 -6.73
CA ALA A 156 16.08 22.19 -5.87
C ALA A 156 15.86 22.52 -4.37
N ALA A 157 15.48 23.76 -4.05
CA ALA A 157 15.20 24.17 -2.69
C ALA A 157 13.99 23.42 -2.11
N ASN A 158 12.89 23.31 -2.84
CA ASN A 158 11.71 22.58 -2.40
C ASN A 158 11.95 21.06 -2.36
N ARG A 159 12.78 20.52 -3.26
CA ARG A 159 13.21 19.12 -3.19
C ARG A 159 13.97 18.85 -1.87
N GLU A 160 14.93 19.69 -1.53
CA GLU A 160 15.69 19.54 -0.28
C GLU A 160 14.82 19.75 0.96
N ALA A 161 13.80 20.59 0.91
CA ALA A 161 12.83 20.78 1.99
C ALA A 161 11.99 19.51 2.28
N CYS A 162 11.88 18.59 1.33
CA CYS A 162 11.20 17.30 1.53
C CYS A 162 12.11 16.23 2.16
N ARG A 163 13.44 16.37 2.10
CA ARG A 163 14.40 15.36 2.58
C ARG A 163 14.23 14.97 4.05
N PRO A 164 13.92 15.88 5.00
CA PRO A 164 13.70 15.50 6.39
C PRO A 164 12.59 14.47 6.60
N SER A 165 11.60 14.38 5.69
CA SER A 165 10.54 13.36 5.77
C SER A 165 11.06 11.93 5.55
N LEU A 166 12.29 11.80 5.04
CA LEU A 166 12.97 10.52 4.78
C LEU A 166 13.92 10.10 5.90
N SER A 167 14.07 10.94 6.95
CA SER A 167 15.03 10.69 8.02
C SER A 167 14.60 9.49 8.89
N PRO A 168 15.57 8.79 9.51
CA PRO A 168 15.29 7.71 10.46
C PRO A 168 14.34 8.11 11.59
N GLU A 169 14.49 9.35 12.10
CA GLU A 169 13.65 9.91 13.16
C GLU A 169 12.21 10.08 12.67
N THR A 170 12.00 10.65 11.47
CA THR A 170 10.67 10.83 10.90
C THR A 170 10.00 9.48 10.64
N ILE A 171 10.73 8.51 10.12
CA ILE A 171 10.19 7.15 9.90
C ILE A 171 9.77 6.55 11.24
N ARG A 172 10.66 6.52 12.24
CA ARG A 172 10.38 5.87 13.53
C ARG A 172 9.32 6.60 14.33
N ASP A 173 9.48 7.91 14.52
CA ASP A 173 8.72 8.65 15.54
C ASP A 173 7.43 9.24 14.96
N TRP A 174 7.46 9.72 13.72
CA TRP A 174 6.30 10.34 13.10
C TRP A 174 5.44 9.34 12.34
N GLN A 175 6.01 8.52 11.46
CA GLN A 175 5.19 7.59 10.65
C GLN A 175 4.74 6.38 11.45
N TYR A 176 5.65 5.72 12.17
CA TYR A 176 5.32 4.54 12.96
C TYR A 176 4.80 4.88 14.34
N GLY A 177 5.38 5.88 15.01
CA GLY A 177 5.12 6.20 16.42
C GLY A 177 3.85 6.98 16.66
N THR A 178 3.45 7.89 15.73
CA THR A 178 2.26 8.72 15.96
C THR A 178 0.99 7.87 16.01
N GLY A 179 0.27 7.94 17.14
CA GLY A 179 -0.96 7.19 17.36
C GLY A 179 -0.80 5.67 17.54
N ALA A 180 0.42 5.18 17.60
CA ALA A 180 0.68 3.78 17.89
C ALA A 180 0.83 3.54 19.40
N ASP A 181 0.33 2.40 19.87
CA ASP A 181 0.63 1.91 21.21
C ASP A 181 2.09 1.43 21.26
N PRO A 182 2.98 2.11 22.03
CA PRO A 182 4.40 1.79 22.02
C PRO A 182 4.72 0.38 22.56
N GLU A 183 3.85 -0.22 23.35
CA GLU A 183 4.03 -1.58 23.85
C GLU A 183 3.75 -2.64 22.78
N LYS A 184 2.99 -2.28 21.72
CA LYS A 184 2.66 -3.17 20.60
C LYS A 184 3.52 -2.90 19.36
N LEU A 185 4.19 -1.76 19.31
CA LEU A 185 4.99 -1.36 18.15
C LEU A 185 6.33 -2.11 18.14
N ALA A 186 6.42 -3.15 17.30
CA ALA A 186 7.66 -3.90 17.13
C ALA A 186 8.73 -3.07 16.40
N PRO A 187 9.98 -3.03 16.90
CA PRO A 187 11.05 -2.25 16.27
C PRO A 187 11.49 -2.81 14.90
N ASP A 188 11.16 -4.04 14.58
CA ASP A 188 11.59 -4.73 13.36
C ASP A 188 11.11 -4.02 12.09
N GLY A 189 9.88 -3.49 12.10
CA GLY A 189 9.28 -2.81 10.96
C GLY A 189 10.07 -1.54 10.58
N TYR A 190 10.09 -0.56 11.47
CA TYR A 190 10.74 0.72 11.19
C TYR A 190 12.27 0.60 11.06
N ASN A 191 12.93 -0.31 11.79
CA ASN A 191 14.37 -0.53 11.66
C ASN A 191 14.74 -1.09 10.27
N LEU A 192 13.92 -2.01 9.73
CA LEU A 192 14.12 -2.54 8.39
C LEU A 192 13.90 -1.46 7.32
N ASP A 193 12.89 -0.63 7.48
CA ASP A 193 12.59 0.45 6.54
C ASP A 193 13.68 1.53 6.55
N ILE A 194 14.18 1.89 7.73
CA ILE A 194 15.35 2.77 7.89
C ILE A 194 16.58 2.18 7.18
N LEU A 195 16.82 0.87 7.34
CA LEU A 195 17.91 0.18 6.66
C LEU A 195 17.76 0.24 5.13
N TYR A 196 16.55 0.06 4.62
CA TYR A 196 16.27 0.16 3.18
C TYR A 196 16.44 1.60 2.67
N MET A 197 15.99 2.59 3.44
CA MET A 197 16.15 4.00 3.09
C MET A 197 17.62 4.45 3.08
N ALA A 198 18.48 3.84 3.91
CA ALA A 198 19.92 4.12 3.94
C ALA A 198 20.69 3.55 2.73
N ARG A 199 20.05 2.81 1.83
CA ARG A 199 20.71 2.29 0.62
C ARG A 199 21.08 3.42 -0.33
N PRO A 200 22.23 3.32 -1.04
CA PRO A 200 22.62 4.32 -2.01
C PRO A 200 21.55 4.60 -3.05
N GLY A 201 21.14 5.86 -3.19
CA GLY A 201 20.13 6.30 -4.15
C GLY A 201 18.67 6.13 -3.70
N ALA A 202 18.38 5.47 -2.57
CA ALA A 202 17.01 5.27 -2.09
C ALA A 202 16.30 6.60 -1.82
N GLU A 203 16.93 7.53 -1.11
CA GLU A 203 16.34 8.85 -0.84
C GLU A 203 16.01 9.61 -2.12
N GLU A 204 16.88 9.56 -3.13
CA GLU A 204 16.66 10.25 -4.39
C GLU A 204 15.46 9.67 -5.17
N ILE A 205 15.27 8.35 -5.10
CA ILE A 205 14.09 7.68 -5.65
C ILE A 205 12.83 8.17 -4.92
N GLN A 206 12.88 8.24 -3.60
CA GLN A 206 11.72 8.71 -2.84
C GLN A 206 11.40 10.17 -3.10
N LEU A 207 12.40 11.04 -3.25
CA LEU A 207 12.18 12.44 -3.63
C LEU A 207 11.57 12.59 -5.05
N ASP A 208 11.87 11.67 -5.97
CA ASP A 208 11.21 11.64 -7.27
C ASP A 208 9.74 11.22 -7.12
N LEU A 209 9.45 10.20 -6.31
CA LEU A 209 8.08 9.74 -6.03
C LEU A 209 7.28 10.80 -5.24
N ILE A 210 7.91 11.52 -4.31
CA ILE A 210 7.27 12.66 -3.64
C ILE A 210 6.82 13.71 -4.66
N LEU A 211 7.68 14.07 -5.63
CA LEU A 211 7.30 15.00 -6.68
C LEU A 211 6.18 14.43 -7.56
N ASP A 212 6.30 13.15 -7.96
CA ASP A 212 5.32 12.52 -8.84
C ASP A 212 3.99 12.23 -8.14
N TYR A 213 3.89 12.33 -6.81
CA TYR A 213 2.62 12.14 -6.10
C TYR A 213 1.54 13.13 -6.58
N ARG A 214 1.92 14.29 -7.12
CA ARG A 214 1.00 15.22 -7.82
C ARG A 214 0.21 14.54 -8.94
N SER A 215 0.77 13.52 -9.60
CA SER A 215 0.09 12.73 -10.63
C SER A 215 -1.04 11.88 -10.05
N ASN A 216 -0.93 11.46 -8.78
CA ASN A 216 -1.98 10.76 -8.06
C ASN A 216 -3.16 11.69 -7.78
N VAL A 217 -2.87 12.91 -7.30
CA VAL A 217 -3.91 13.92 -7.05
C VAL A 217 -4.65 14.26 -8.35
N ALA A 218 -3.92 14.40 -9.45
CA ALA A 218 -4.51 14.60 -10.78
C ALA A 218 -5.36 13.40 -11.25
N ALA A 219 -5.04 12.18 -10.79
CA ALA A 219 -5.78 10.96 -11.12
C ALA A 219 -6.99 10.69 -10.21
N TYR A 220 -7.13 11.38 -9.07
CA TYR A 220 -8.26 11.17 -8.14
C TYR A 220 -9.64 11.23 -8.82
N PRO A 221 -9.95 12.18 -9.73
CA PRO A 221 -11.23 12.17 -10.43
C PRO A 221 -11.49 10.88 -11.22
N ALA A 222 -10.43 10.28 -11.81
CA ALA A 222 -10.55 9.01 -12.54
C ALA A 222 -10.77 7.83 -11.59
N PHE A 223 -10.08 7.79 -10.45
CA PHE A 223 -10.29 6.77 -9.40
C PHE A 223 -11.72 6.85 -8.85
N GLN A 224 -12.19 8.03 -8.54
CA GLN A 224 -13.55 8.28 -8.07
C GLN A 224 -14.60 7.90 -9.13
N ALA A 225 -14.33 8.17 -10.41
CA ALA A 225 -15.20 7.74 -11.52
C ALA A 225 -15.26 6.22 -11.64
N TYR A 226 -14.11 5.51 -11.48
CA TYR A 226 -14.08 4.06 -11.41
C TYR A 226 -14.93 3.55 -10.23
N LEU A 227 -14.75 4.09 -9.04
CA LEU A 227 -15.50 3.70 -7.84
C LEU A 227 -17.02 3.89 -8.03
N ARG A 228 -17.45 5.03 -8.54
CA ARG A 228 -18.87 5.30 -8.85
C ARG A 228 -19.45 4.35 -9.88
N LYS A 229 -18.69 4.08 -10.94
CA LYS A 229 -19.17 3.26 -12.06
C LYS A 229 -19.26 1.78 -11.72
N HIS A 230 -18.24 1.26 -11.05
CA HIS A 230 -18.09 -0.19 -10.84
C HIS A 230 -18.58 -0.65 -9.48
N GLN A 231 -18.72 0.25 -8.48
CA GLN A 231 -19.21 -0.04 -7.14
C GLN A 231 -18.55 -1.29 -6.53
N PRO A 232 -17.21 -1.42 -6.56
CA PRO A 232 -16.56 -2.59 -6.00
C PRO A 232 -16.91 -2.70 -4.51
N PRO A 233 -17.11 -3.91 -3.96
CA PRO A 233 -17.13 -4.09 -2.52
C PRO A 233 -15.89 -3.41 -1.91
N LEU A 234 -16.09 -2.50 -0.94
CA LEU A 234 -15.00 -1.70 -0.36
C LEU A 234 -15.05 -1.72 1.15
N LEU A 235 -13.92 -2.04 1.76
CA LEU A 235 -13.65 -1.97 3.19
C LEU A 235 -12.52 -0.96 3.42
N ALA A 236 -12.78 0.08 4.19
CA ALA A 236 -11.76 0.99 4.69
C ALA A 236 -11.49 0.67 6.17
N VAL A 237 -10.25 0.25 6.47
CA VAL A 237 -9.72 0.16 7.82
C VAL A 237 -8.69 1.27 8.00
N TRP A 238 -8.85 2.12 9.00
CA TRP A 238 -8.08 3.35 9.03
C TRP A 238 -7.60 3.69 10.43
N GLY A 239 -6.31 3.91 10.60
CA GLY A 239 -5.76 4.44 11.83
C GLY A 239 -6.22 5.89 12.01
N MET A 240 -7.02 6.15 13.04
CA MET A 240 -7.65 7.46 13.25
C MET A 240 -6.65 8.56 13.65
N HIS A 241 -5.46 8.17 14.07
CA HIS A 241 -4.38 9.07 14.47
C HIS A 241 -3.28 9.19 13.40
N ASP A 242 -3.55 8.74 12.16
CA ASP A 242 -2.61 8.89 11.05
C ASP A 242 -2.26 10.37 10.85
N PRO A 243 -0.97 10.76 10.95
CA PRO A 243 -0.58 12.15 10.79
C PRO A 243 -0.55 12.59 9.31
N ALA A 244 -0.50 11.64 8.37
CA ALA A 244 -0.46 11.91 6.93
C ALA A 244 -1.85 11.89 6.32
N PHE A 245 -2.57 10.76 6.43
CA PHE A 245 -3.90 10.56 5.85
C PHE A 245 -4.96 10.51 6.94
N ILE A 246 -5.61 11.65 7.15
CA ILE A 246 -6.59 11.83 8.23
C ILE A 246 -7.94 11.13 7.94
N PRO A 247 -8.74 10.81 8.97
CA PRO A 247 -10.00 10.07 8.85
C PRO A 247 -11.02 10.58 7.83
N PRO A 248 -11.13 11.90 7.53
CA PRO A 248 -12.00 12.36 6.44
C PRO A 248 -11.72 11.69 5.09
N GLY A 249 -10.48 11.22 4.83
CA GLY A 249 -10.15 10.44 3.64
C GLY A 249 -10.86 9.09 3.57
N ALA A 250 -10.95 8.38 4.70
CA ALA A 250 -11.73 7.14 4.81
C ALA A 250 -13.22 7.39 4.58
N GLN A 251 -13.78 8.42 5.22
CA GLN A 251 -15.18 8.80 5.09
C GLN A 251 -15.55 9.19 3.66
N ALA A 252 -14.60 9.79 2.93
CA ALA A 252 -14.84 10.27 1.57
C ALA A 252 -15.14 9.14 0.58
N TYR A 253 -14.69 7.91 0.83
CA TYR A 253 -15.06 6.75 -0.01
C TYR A 253 -16.58 6.52 -0.09
N LEU A 254 -17.33 6.86 0.97
CA LEU A 254 -18.80 6.74 1.00
C LEU A 254 -19.51 7.64 -0.03
N LYS A 255 -18.85 8.69 -0.53
CA LYS A 255 -19.41 9.56 -1.58
C LYS A 255 -19.58 8.83 -2.90
N ASP A 256 -18.64 7.93 -3.19
CA ASP A 256 -18.57 7.22 -4.48
C ASP A 256 -18.98 5.75 -4.36
N VAL A 257 -18.84 5.15 -3.17
CA VAL A 257 -19.27 3.78 -2.83
C VAL A 257 -20.12 3.83 -1.56
N PRO A 258 -21.43 4.15 -1.67
CA PRO A 258 -22.29 4.32 -0.49
C PRO A 258 -22.42 3.09 0.42
N ASN A 259 -22.14 1.90 -0.12
CA ASN A 259 -22.16 0.64 0.61
C ASN A 259 -20.77 0.22 1.13
N ALA A 260 -19.79 1.12 1.12
CA ALA A 260 -18.48 0.87 1.71
C ALA A 260 -18.60 0.71 3.22
N GLU A 261 -17.78 -0.19 3.78
CA GLU A 261 -17.63 -0.35 5.22
C GLU A 261 -16.42 0.46 5.68
N VAL A 262 -16.59 1.31 6.70
CA VAL A 262 -15.53 2.17 7.21
C VAL A 262 -15.33 1.93 8.69
N HIS A 263 -14.13 1.49 9.08
CA HIS A 263 -13.73 1.25 10.46
C HIS A 263 -12.53 2.14 10.81
N LEU A 264 -12.71 2.99 11.81
CA LEU A 264 -11.65 3.83 12.37
C LEU A 264 -11.10 3.14 13.62
N LEU A 265 -9.80 2.83 13.60
CA LEU A 265 -9.10 2.13 14.67
C LEU A 265 -8.27 3.11 15.49
N ASP A 266 -8.11 2.85 16.77
CA ASP A 266 -7.25 3.62 17.69
C ASP A 266 -5.77 3.31 17.40
N ALA A 267 -5.32 3.70 16.23
CA ALA A 267 -4.01 3.39 15.65
C ALA A 267 -3.50 4.55 14.81
N GLY A 268 -2.20 4.55 14.53
CA GLY A 268 -1.55 5.46 13.58
C GLY A 268 -1.57 4.95 12.14
N HIS A 269 -0.68 5.50 11.34
CA HIS A 269 -0.53 5.17 9.91
C HIS A 269 -0.28 3.67 9.68
N PHE A 270 0.64 3.07 10.43
CA PHE A 270 0.97 1.64 10.34
C PHE A 270 0.06 0.78 11.22
N THR A 271 -1.25 0.82 10.95
CA THR A 271 -2.29 0.12 11.73
C THR A 271 -1.98 -1.37 11.91
N LEU A 272 -1.37 -2.04 10.93
CA LEU A 272 -1.01 -3.47 11.03
C LEU A 272 0.07 -3.77 12.08
N GLU A 273 0.86 -2.80 12.49
CA GLU A 273 1.86 -3.03 13.54
C GLU A 273 1.21 -3.31 14.90
N THR A 274 0.05 -2.71 15.15
CA THR A 274 -0.61 -2.76 16.44
C THR A 274 -1.95 -3.50 16.43
N HIS A 275 -2.65 -3.57 15.27
CA HIS A 275 -4.02 -4.08 15.15
C HIS A 275 -4.20 -5.15 14.07
N ALA A 276 -3.12 -5.87 13.66
CA ALA A 276 -3.22 -6.87 12.59
C ALA A 276 -4.29 -7.96 12.85
N PRO A 277 -4.50 -8.50 14.06
CA PRO A 277 -5.57 -9.46 14.31
C PRO A 277 -6.97 -8.89 14.06
N GLU A 278 -7.24 -7.67 14.53
CA GLU A 278 -8.52 -6.99 14.35
C GLU A 278 -8.79 -6.68 12.87
N VAL A 279 -7.77 -6.19 12.15
CA VAL A 279 -7.86 -5.96 10.70
C VAL A 279 -8.12 -7.27 9.96
N ALA A 280 -7.48 -8.38 10.37
CA ALA A 280 -7.74 -9.69 9.78
C ALA A 280 -9.18 -10.15 10.01
N ASP A 281 -9.77 -9.87 11.17
CA ASP A 281 -11.17 -10.19 11.45
C ASP A 281 -12.12 -9.37 10.55
N TYR A 282 -11.93 -8.06 10.42
CA TYR A 282 -12.71 -7.24 9.48
C TYR A 282 -12.59 -7.75 8.03
N ILE A 283 -11.39 -8.11 7.57
CA ILE A 283 -11.18 -8.65 6.22
C ILE A 283 -11.93 -9.97 6.04
N ARG A 284 -11.83 -10.92 6.99
CA ARG A 284 -12.52 -12.21 6.93
C ARG A 284 -14.03 -12.03 6.86
N GLU A 285 -14.60 -11.24 7.76
CA GLU A 285 -16.03 -10.98 7.79
C GLU A 285 -16.51 -10.28 6.52
N PHE A 286 -15.79 -9.28 6.06
CA PHE A 286 -16.12 -8.54 4.85
C PHE A 286 -16.08 -9.44 3.61
N LEU A 287 -14.96 -10.10 3.35
CA LEU A 287 -14.78 -10.92 2.16
C LEU A 287 -15.71 -12.15 2.15
N SER A 288 -15.98 -12.77 3.30
CA SER A 288 -16.94 -13.90 3.37
C SER A 288 -18.36 -13.51 2.96
N ARG A 289 -18.76 -12.25 3.19
CA ARG A 289 -20.07 -11.73 2.76
C ARG A 289 -20.10 -11.29 1.30
N LYS A 290 -18.95 -10.93 0.73
CA LYS A 290 -18.88 -10.30 -0.61
C LYS A 290 -18.36 -11.24 -1.69
N LEU A 291 -17.46 -12.12 -1.35
CA LEU A 291 -17.00 -13.17 -2.24
C LEU A 291 -17.84 -14.42 -1.93
N SER A 292 -18.85 -14.71 -2.75
CA SER A 292 -19.60 -15.97 -2.63
C SER A 292 -18.61 -17.12 -2.85
N VAL A 293 -18.10 -17.68 -1.78
CA VAL A 293 -17.26 -18.88 -1.75
C VAL A 293 -18.15 -20.10 -1.58
#